data_2b1265c8989889c6d97cf76bd1022a1f
#
_entry.id   2b1265c8989889c6d97cf76bd1022a1f
#
_cell.length_a   1.000
_cell.length_b   1.000
_cell.length_c   1.000
_cell.angle_alpha   90.00
_cell.angle_beta   90.00
_cell.angle_gamma   90.00
#
_symmetry.space_group_name_H-M   'P 1'
#
loop_
_entity.id
_entity.type
_entity.pdbx_description
1 polymer ?
#
loop_
_entity_poly.entity_id
_entity_poly.type
_entity_poly.pdbx_seq_one_letter_code
_entity_poly.pdbx_strand_id
1 'polypeptide(L)'
;MDEQDRKTALRMIPYGLYVMTAEAKGSAPAAATVNWVTQTSFVPPLLAIGVKTDSGVYAATKASGHFVLNILGKGQQGAAFTFFKPAELEDGKLSGEEITWANNGAPILKSAPAAVECQVVEIVEKGDHHTFIAEVTGVHINKHPEGRPDEAVLEMKELGEKVFYGG
;
A
#
# COMPACT_ATOMS: atom_id res chain seq x y z
N MET A 1 -15.13 -4.59 -27.17
CA MET A 1 -13.80 -4.10 -26.75
C MET A 1 -12.83 -5.25 -26.82
N ASP A 2 -11.74 -5.08 -27.53
CA ASP A 2 -10.67 -6.11 -27.60
C ASP A 2 -10.00 -6.27 -26.26
N GLU A 3 -9.85 -7.51 -25.79
CA GLU A 3 -9.29 -7.80 -24.47
C GLU A 3 -7.79 -7.49 -24.39
N GLN A 4 -7.06 -7.76 -25.45
CA GLN A 4 -5.62 -7.50 -25.50
C GLN A 4 -5.33 -5.99 -25.52
N ASP A 5 -6.09 -5.23 -26.28
CA ASP A 5 -5.97 -3.78 -26.33
C ASP A 5 -6.30 -3.15 -24.96
N ARG A 6 -7.35 -3.64 -24.30
CA ARG A 6 -7.71 -3.21 -22.94
C ARG A 6 -6.56 -3.44 -21.96
N LYS A 7 -6.01 -4.65 -21.94
CA LYS A 7 -4.87 -5.00 -21.06
C LYS A 7 -3.67 -4.11 -21.35
N THR A 8 -3.36 -3.91 -22.62
CA THR A 8 -2.24 -3.08 -23.03
C THR A 8 -2.41 -1.65 -22.53
N ALA A 9 -3.56 -1.04 -22.81
CA ALA A 9 -3.84 0.34 -22.44
C ALA A 9 -3.79 0.55 -20.91
N LEU A 10 -4.42 -0.34 -20.14
CA LEU A 10 -4.44 -0.22 -18.66
C LEU A 10 -3.07 -0.46 -18.04
N ARG A 11 -2.24 -1.32 -18.64
CA ARG A 11 -0.85 -1.54 -18.19
C ARG A 11 0.10 -0.40 -18.54
N MET A 12 -0.32 0.54 -19.37
CA MET A 12 0.44 1.78 -19.63
C MET A 12 0.34 2.79 -18.48
N ILE A 13 -0.61 2.62 -17.55
CA ILE A 13 -0.70 3.45 -16.36
C ILE A 13 0.46 3.07 -15.42
N PRO A 14 1.38 4.01 -15.10
CA PRO A 14 2.51 3.69 -14.24
C PRO A 14 2.09 3.55 -12.79
N TYR A 15 2.71 2.62 -12.07
CA TYR A 15 2.42 2.38 -10.67
C TYR A 15 3.69 2.31 -9.83
N GLY A 16 3.69 3.01 -8.70
CA GLY A 16 4.57 2.72 -7.60
C GLY A 16 4.12 1.48 -6.83
N LEU A 17 4.96 1.01 -5.92
CA LEU A 17 4.68 -0.12 -5.05
C LEU A 17 4.73 0.29 -3.59
N TYR A 18 3.74 -0.18 -2.86
CA TYR A 18 3.50 0.18 -1.48
C TYR A 18 3.09 -1.07 -0.70
N VAL A 19 3.33 -1.07 0.59
CA VAL A 19 2.74 -2.06 1.50
C VAL A 19 1.73 -1.36 2.39
N MET A 20 0.47 -1.69 2.23
CA MET A 20 -0.63 -1.22 3.07
C MET A 20 -0.72 -2.12 4.30
N THR A 21 -0.69 -1.52 5.48
CA THR A 21 -0.78 -2.23 6.76
C THR A 21 -1.96 -1.71 7.57
N ALA A 22 -2.62 -2.60 8.28
CA ALA A 22 -3.73 -2.24 9.15
C ALA A 22 -3.86 -3.24 10.29
N GLU A 23 -4.43 -2.80 11.40
CA GLU A 23 -4.76 -3.65 12.52
C GLU A 23 -6.14 -3.30 13.06
N ALA A 24 -7.00 -4.29 13.16
CA ALA A 24 -8.26 -4.18 13.86
C ALA A 24 -8.06 -4.67 15.31
N LYS A 25 -8.71 -3.99 16.25
CA LYS A 25 -8.64 -4.35 17.67
C LYS A 25 -9.00 -5.83 17.89
N GLY A 26 -8.11 -6.56 18.57
CA GLY A 26 -8.29 -7.98 18.86
C GLY A 26 -7.93 -8.93 17.73
N SER A 27 -7.37 -8.41 16.61
CA SER A 27 -6.90 -9.20 15.47
C SER A 27 -5.40 -9.00 15.26
N ALA A 28 -4.75 -9.97 14.61
CA ALA A 28 -3.38 -9.80 14.16
C ALA A 28 -3.30 -8.73 13.05
N PRO A 29 -2.18 -8.01 12.95
CA PRO A 29 -2.00 -7.03 11.87
C PRO A 29 -2.03 -7.69 10.50
N ALA A 30 -2.65 -7.01 9.54
CA ALA A 30 -2.68 -7.41 8.15
C ALA A 30 -1.79 -6.50 7.31
N ALA A 31 -1.26 -7.03 6.22
CA ALA A 31 -0.49 -6.26 5.25
C ALA A 31 -0.67 -6.84 3.86
N ALA A 32 -0.61 -5.98 2.86
CA ALA A 32 -0.64 -6.39 1.45
C ALA A 32 0.11 -5.38 0.60
N THR A 33 0.79 -5.89 -0.43
CA THR A 33 1.36 -5.03 -1.47
C THR A 33 0.24 -4.48 -2.34
N VAL A 34 0.22 -3.17 -2.53
CA VAL A 34 -0.75 -2.45 -3.34
C VAL A 34 -0.03 -1.53 -4.32
N ASN A 35 -0.66 -1.28 -5.48
CA ASN A 35 -0.10 -0.42 -6.52
C ASN A 35 -1.10 0.59 -7.10
N TRP A 36 -2.38 0.45 -6.84
CA TRP A 36 -3.39 1.42 -7.30
C TRP A 36 -3.59 2.50 -6.25
N VAL A 37 -2.67 3.49 -6.24
CA VAL A 37 -2.60 4.57 -5.26
C VAL A 37 -2.40 5.90 -5.96
N THR A 38 -3.16 6.90 -5.55
CA THR A 38 -2.95 8.28 -6.00
C THR A 38 -3.36 9.29 -4.94
N GLN A 39 -2.71 10.46 -4.95
CA GLN A 39 -3.20 11.63 -4.19
C GLN A 39 -4.37 12.25 -4.96
N THR A 40 -5.41 12.67 -4.24
CA THR A 40 -6.64 13.22 -4.84
C THR A 40 -7.03 14.60 -4.32
N SER A 41 -6.36 15.12 -3.29
CA SER A 41 -6.62 16.45 -2.74
C SER A 41 -5.39 16.98 -2.00
N PHE A 42 -5.22 18.30 -2.02
CA PHE A 42 -4.21 18.99 -1.22
C PHE A 42 -4.74 19.40 0.16
N VAL A 43 -5.97 19.90 0.22
CA VAL A 43 -6.57 20.41 1.47
C VAL A 43 -8.02 19.94 1.56
N PRO A 44 -8.31 18.98 2.44
CA PRO A 44 -7.33 18.19 3.19
C PRO A 44 -6.50 17.26 2.26
N PRO A 45 -5.32 16.78 2.70
CA PRO A 45 -4.56 15.84 1.89
C PRO A 45 -5.25 14.47 1.88
N LEU A 46 -5.71 14.04 0.70
CA LEU A 46 -6.42 12.78 0.52
C LEU A 46 -5.67 11.86 -0.43
N LEU A 47 -5.78 10.57 -0.15
CA LEU A 47 -5.33 9.48 -1.01
C LEU A 47 -6.53 8.64 -1.45
N ALA A 48 -6.46 8.08 -2.65
CA ALA A 48 -7.36 7.01 -3.11
C ALA A 48 -6.54 5.74 -3.34
N ILE A 49 -7.02 4.62 -2.81
CA ILE A 49 -6.33 3.33 -2.90
C ILE A 49 -7.32 2.25 -3.29
N GLY A 50 -7.02 1.50 -4.37
CA GLY A 50 -7.77 0.32 -4.76
C GLY A 50 -7.30 -0.90 -3.95
N VAL A 51 -8.20 -1.52 -3.19
CA VAL A 51 -7.90 -2.63 -2.28
C VAL A 51 -8.78 -3.83 -2.62
N LYS A 52 -8.15 -4.98 -2.83
CA LYS A 52 -8.85 -6.22 -3.15
C LYS A 52 -9.77 -6.64 -2.02
N THR A 53 -11.04 -6.89 -2.34
CA THR A 53 -12.11 -7.10 -1.35
C THR A 53 -11.95 -8.34 -0.48
N ASP A 54 -11.24 -9.36 -0.97
CA ASP A 54 -10.99 -10.63 -0.26
C ASP A 54 -9.64 -10.64 0.50
N SER A 55 -8.96 -9.49 0.60
CA SER A 55 -7.69 -9.39 1.31
C SER A 55 -7.88 -9.16 2.82
N GLY A 56 -6.91 -9.63 3.62
CA GLY A 56 -6.90 -9.38 5.06
C GLY A 56 -6.78 -7.90 5.41
N VAL A 57 -6.02 -7.13 4.62
CA VAL A 57 -5.87 -5.68 4.84
C VAL A 57 -7.17 -4.93 4.54
N TYR A 58 -7.98 -5.38 3.60
CA TYR A 58 -9.32 -4.84 3.37
C TYR A 58 -10.19 -4.95 4.61
N ALA A 59 -10.29 -6.16 5.16
CA ALA A 59 -11.10 -6.43 6.35
C ALA A 59 -10.60 -5.64 7.56
N ALA A 60 -9.30 -5.62 7.82
CA ALA A 60 -8.70 -4.90 8.94
C ALA A 60 -8.90 -3.38 8.81
N THR A 61 -8.72 -2.82 7.63
CA THR A 61 -8.92 -1.38 7.39
C THR A 61 -10.39 -0.99 7.52
N LYS A 62 -11.30 -1.79 6.98
CA LYS A 62 -12.74 -1.54 7.10
C LYS A 62 -13.21 -1.56 8.56
N ALA A 63 -12.67 -2.49 9.36
CA ALA A 63 -13.00 -2.62 10.77
C ALA A 63 -12.41 -1.50 11.64
N SER A 64 -11.15 -1.11 11.40
CA SER A 64 -10.45 -0.09 12.21
C SER A 64 -10.69 1.35 11.75
N GLY A 65 -10.96 1.55 10.46
CA GLY A 65 -11.03 2.87 9.85
C GLY A 65 -9.67 3.52 9.60
N HIS A 66 -8.58 2.81 9.83
CA HIS A 66 -7.20 3.33 9.74
C HIS A 66 -6.27 2.37 9.03
N PHE A 67 -5.25 2.91 8.39
CA PHE A 67 -4.15 2.13 7.82
C PHE A 67 -2.87 2.97 7.74
N VAL A 68 -1.78 2.30 7.43
CA VAL A 68 -0.52 2.94 7.03
C VAL A 68 -0.18 2.50 5.62
N LEU A 69 0.21 3.45 4.77
CA LEU A 69 0.79 3.19 3.46
C LEU A 69 2.30 3.31 3.57
N ASN A 70 3.00 2.17 3.54
CA ASN A 70 4.46 2.13 3.53
C ASN A 70 4.94 2.25 2.08
N ILE A 71 5.74 3.25 1.77
CA ILE A 71 6.25 3.50 0.42
C ILE A 71 7.54 2.70 0.25
N LEU A 72 7.56 1.78 -0.72
CA LEU A 72 8.76 0.99 -0.99
C LEU A 72 9.75 1.79 -1.83
N GLY A 73 11.02 1.68 -1.48
CA GLY A 73 12.12 2.31 -2.20
C GLY A 73 12.77 1.37 -3.22
N LYS A 74 13.67 1.92 -4.03
CA LYS A 74 14.47 1.16 -4.99
C LYS A 74 15.22 0.04 -4.27
N GLY A 75 15.23 -1.15 -4.87
CA GLY A 75 15.88 -2.34 -4.30
C GLY A 75 15.01 -3.17 -3.36
N GLN A 76 13.78 -2.74 -3.04
CA GLN A 76 12.88 -3.45 -2.13
C GLN A 76 11.91 -4.42 -2.83
N GLN A 77 12.30 -5.01 -3.96
CA GLN A 77 11.50 -6.02 -4.66
C GLN A 77 11.12 -7.18 -3.74
N GLY A 78 12.06 -7.60 -2.87
CA GLY A 78 11.81 -8.68 -1.90
C GLY A 78 10.63 -8.38 -0.98
N ALA A 79 10.54 -7.17 -0.44
CA ALA A 79 9.42 -6.75 0.40
C ALA A 79 8.09 -6.75 -0.38
N ALA A 80 8.10 -6.28 -1.63
CA ALA A 80 6.92 -6.32 -2.48
C ALA A 80 6.41 -7.76 -2.66
N PHE A 81 7.28 -8.70 -2.98
CA PHE A 81 6.90 -10.12 -3.14
C PHE A 81 6.44 -10.76 -1.82
N THR A 82 7.08 -10.41 -0.71
CA THR A 82 6.70 -10.92 0.62
C THR A 82 5.23 -10.64 0.93
N PHE A 83 4.76 -9.42 0.66
CA PHE A 83 3.40 -8.99 0.99
C PHE A 83 2.37 -9.22 -0.12
N PHE A 84 2.71 -9.97 -1.16
CA PHE A 84 1.71 -10.61 -2.04
C PHE A 84 1.02 -11.80 -1.35
N LYS A 85 1.61 -12.32 -0.29
CA LYS A 85 1.04 -13.36 0.57
C LYS A 85 0.46 -12.75 1.83
N PRO A 86 -0.49 -13.42 2.51
CA PRO A 86 -0.95 -13.00 3.82
C PRO A 86 0.21 -12.78 4.80
N ALA A 87 0.17 -11.68 5.54
CA ALA A 87 1.21 -11.36 6.51
C ALA A 87 1.06 -12.16 7.79
N GLU A 88 2.18 -12.47 8.43
CA GLU A 88 2.26 -13.16 9.71
C GLU A 88 3.13 -12.36 10.68
N LEU A 89 2.59 -12.12 11.89
CA LEU A 89 3.35 -11.51 12.98
C LEU A 89 4.00 -12.65 13.78
N GLU A 90 5.33 -12.68 13.77
CA GLU A 90 6.13 -13.69 14.49
C GLU A 90 7.38 -13.02 15.06
N ASP A 91 7.65 -13.26 16.35
CA ASP A 91 8.81 -12.71 17.07
C ASP A 91 8.93 -11.17 16.95
N GLY A 92 7.78 -10.48 16.94
CA GLY A 92 7.74 -9.02 16.82
C GLY A 92 8.01 -8.49 15.42
N LYS A 93 8.13 -9.35 14.42
CA LYS A 93 8.33 -9.01 13.00
C LYS A 93 7.10 -9.36 12.18
N LEU A 94 6.82 -8.54 11.19
CA LEU A 94 5.73 -8.78 10.24
C LEU A 94 6.30 -9.44 8.98
N SER A 95 6.05 -10.74 8.81
CA SER A 95 6.62 -11.56 7.72
C SER A 95 8.13 -11.35 7.54
N GLY A 96 8.86 -11.31 8.67
CA GLY A 96 10.30 -11.08 8.71
C GLY A 96 10.76 -9.63 8.67
N GLU A 97 9.85 -8.68 8.44
CA GLU A 97 10.16 -7.26 8.44
C GLU A 97 10.07 -6.66 9.84
N GLU A 98 11.09 -5.87 10.22
CA GLU A 98 11.05 -5.10 11.45
C GLU A 98 10.01 -4.00 11.35
N ILE A 99 9.21 -3.83 12.40
CA ILE A 99 8.14 -2.84 12.45
C ILE A 99 8.24 -1.93 13.67
N THR A 100 7.65 -0.74 13.55
CA THR A 100 7.20 0.10 14.65
C THR A 100 5.69 0.29 14.49
N TRP A 101 5.06 0.90 15.49
CA TRP A 101 3.63 1.13 15.48
C TRP A 101 3.33 2.61 15.25
N ALA A 102 2.43 2.90 14.33
CA ALA A 102 1.94 4.25 14.09
C ALA A 102 0.99 4.70 15.21
N ASN A 103 0.74 6.00 15.30
CA ASN A 103 -0.23 6.54 16.26
C ASN A 103 -1.64 6.02 16.02
N ASN A 104 -1.98 5.67 14.79
CA ASN A 104 -3.29 5.09 14.43
C ASN A 104 -3.39 3.58 14.71
N GLY A 105 -2.34 2.96 15.24
CA GLY A 105 -2.32 1.55 15.62
C GLY A 105 -1.85 0.58 14.53
N ALA A 106 -1.63 1.03 13.30
CA ALA A 106 -1.14 0.18 12.22
C ALA A 106 0.38 0.04 12.23
N PRO A 107 0.95 -1.08 11.74
CA PRO A 107 2.40 -1.25 11.66
C PRO A 107 3.05 -0.33 10.63
N ILE A 108 4.25 0.15 10.96
CA ILE A 108 5.16 0.82 10.03
C ILE A 108 6.34 -0.10 9.78
N LEU A 109 6.64 -0.37 8.51
CA LEU A 109 7.84 -1.10 8.12
C LEU A 109 9.06 -0.19 8.30
N LYS A 110 10.01 -0.59 9.14
CA LYS A 110 11.25 0.19 9.36
C LYS A 110 12.10 0.32 8.10
N SER A 111 12.04 -0.67 7.22
CA SER A 111 12.80 -0.69 5.96
C SER A 111 12.25 0.26 4.90
N ALA A 112 10.97 0.64 4.98
CA ALA A 112 10.36 1.56 4.02
C ALA A 112 10.92 2.98 4.21
N PRO A 113 11.36 3.66 3.15
CA PRO A 113 11.89 5.02 3.28
C PRO A 113 10.86 6.02 3.80
N ALA A 114 9.59 5.81 3.54
CA ALA A 114 8.52 6.66 4.04
C ALA A 114 7.26 5.84 4.35
N ALA A 115 6.45 6.36 5.27
CA ALA A 115 5.15 5.79 5.60
C ALA A 115 4.13 6.92 5.86
N VAL A 116 2.89 6.69 5.46
CA VAL A 116 1.79 7.67 5.56
C VAL A 116 0.67 7.05 6.39
N GLU A 117 0.36 7.68 7.53
CA GLU A 117 -0.80 7.31 8.36
C GLU A 117 -2.06 7.89 7.73
N CYS A 118 -3.08 7.06 7.62
CA CYS A 118 -4.33 7.43 6.97
C CYS A 118 -5.56 7.05 7.80
N GLN A 119 -6.55 7.93 7.73
CA GLN A 119 -7.90 7.66 8.24
C GLN A 119 -8.87 7.57 7.06
N VAL A 120 -9.62 6.47 6.99
CA VAL A 120 -10.62 6.26 5.94
C VAL A 120 -11.77 7.26 6.10
N VAL A 121 -12.12 7.98 5.04
CA VAL A 121 -13.25 8.90 5.00
C VAL A 121 -14.41 8.36 4.18
N GLU A 122 -14.12 7.53 3.17
CA GLU A 122 -15.14 6.91 2.33
C GLU A 122 -14.61 5.62 1.71
N ILE A 123 -15.49 4.65 1.52
CA ILE A 123 -15.20 3.43 0.75
C ILE A 123 -16.18 3.37 -0.41
N VAL A 124 -15.68 3.41 -1.64
CA VAL A 124 -16.46 3.25 -2.85
C VAL A 124 -16.50 1.77 -3.21
N GLU A 125 -17.63 1.13 -2.95
CA GLU A 125 -17.80 -0.32 -3.08
C GLU A 125 -18.22 -0.71 -4.49
N LYS A 126 -17.28 -0.61 -5.45
CA LYS A 126 -17.47 -0.96 -6.87
C LYS A 126 -16.34 -1.87 -7.34
N GLY A 127 -16.71 -2.94 -8.06
CA GLY A 127 -15.75 -3.89 -8.62
C GLY A 127 -15.19 -4.87 -7.59
N ASP A 128 -14.12 -5.57 -7.97
CA ASP A 128 -13.41 -6.56 -7.15
C ASP A 128 -12.34 -5.94 -6.24
N HIS A 129 -12.02 -4.67 -6.48
CA HIS A 129 -11.23 -3.81 -5.62
C HIS A 129 -12.09 -2.62 -5.24
N HIS A 130 -12.27 -2.37 -3.96
CA HIS A 130 -12.95 -1.17 -3.51
C HIS A 130 -11.96 -0.03 -3.34
N THR A 131 -12.41 1.20 -3.60
CA THR A 131 -11.57 2.39 -3.45
C THR A 131 -11.76 2.96 -2.06
N PHE A 132 -10.69 2.95 -1.26
CA PHE A 132 -10.63 3.70 -0.03
C PHE A 132 -10.16 5.12 -0.30
N ILE A 133 -10.97 6.09 0.09
CA ILE A 133 -10.58 7.50 0.14
C ILE A 133 -10.21 7.79 1.58
N ALA A 134 -8.99 8.25 1.81
CA ALA A 134 -8.44 8.41 3.15
C ALA A 134 -7.71 9.74 3.31
N GLU A 135 -7.87 10.35 4.47
CA GLU A 135 -7.14 11.55 4.85
C GLU A 135 -5.79 11.18 5.45
N VAL A 136 -4.75 11.89 5.04
CA VAL A 136 -3.41 11.78 5.62
C VAL A 136 -3.41 12.43 7.00
N THR A 137 -3.13 11.65 8.04
CA THR A 137 -3.11 12.09 9.44
C THR A 137 -1.72 12.17 10.04
N GLY A 138 -0.73 11.56 9.39
CA GLY A 138 0.66 11.58 9.84
C GLY A 138 1.60 11.08 8.74
N VAL A 139 2.86 11.50 8.83
CA VAL A 139 3.90 11.11 7.87
C VAL A 139 5.18 10.77 8.62
N HIS A 140 5.83 9.69 8.22
CA HIS A 140 7.10 9.24 8.75
C HIS A 140 8.12 9.16 7.61
N ILE A 141 9.24 9.83 7.74
CA ILE A 141 10.35 9.73 6.78
C ILE A 141 11.50 8.99 7.48
N ASN A 142 11.65 7.71 7.16
CA ASN A 142 12.72 6.88 7.71
C ASN A 142 14.05 7.13 6.99
N LYS A 143 13.99 7.45 5.71
CA LYS A 143 15.14 7.80 4.90
C LYS A 143 14.73 8.81 3.83
N HIS A 144 15.30 10.01 3.91
CA HIS A 144 15.05 11.02 2.86
C HIS A 144 15.56 10.52 1.50
N PRO A 145 14.72 10.63 0.44
CA PRO A 145 15.18 10.28 -0.90
C PRO A 145 16.28 11.23 -1.38
N GLU A 146 17.22 10.68 -2.13
CA GLU A 146 18.19 11.48 -2.86
C GLU A 146 17.56 11.91 -4.20
N GLY A 147 17.59 13.23 -4.52
CA GLY A 147 16.96 13.75 -5.73
C GLY A 147 15.42 13.83 -5.62
N ARG A 148 14.74 13.63 -6.74
CA ARG A 148 13.27 13.72 -6.78
C ARG A 148 12.62 12.59 -6.00
N PRO A 149 11.67 12.89 -5.09
CA PRO A 149 10.98 11.85 -4.32
C PRO A 149 10.29 10.80 -5.19
N ASP A 150 9.65 11.20 -6.29
CA ASP A 150 8.92 10.30 -7.18
C ASP A 150 9.83 9.34 -7.97
N GLU A 151 11.11 9.64 -8.08
CA GLU A 151 12.11 8.74 -8.68
C GLU A 151 12.67 7.71 -7.69
N ALA A 152 12.43 7.90 -6.39
CA ALA A 152 12.94 7.02 -5.35
C ALA A 152 12.01 5.84 -5.01
N VAL A 153 10.79 5.84 -5.55
CA VAL A 153 9.77 4.81 -5.31
C VAL A 153 10.03 3.59 -6.19
N LEU A 154 9.93 2.40 -5.60
CA LEU A 154 9.94 1.15 -6.35
C LEU A 154 8.71 1.10 -7.27
N GLU A 155 8.94 0.84 -8.55
CA GLU A 155 7.88 0.79 -9.55
C GLU A 155 7.53 -0.66 -9.93
N MET A 156 6.29 -0.88 -10.34
CA MET A 156 5.79 -2.20 -10.76
C MET A 156 6.67 -2.85 -11.82
N LYS A 157 7.15 -2.09 -12.80
CA LYS A 157 8.03 -2.58 -13.87
C LYS A 157 9.36 -3.17 -13.37
N GLU A 158 9.78 -2.82 -12.15
CA GLU A 158 11.04 -3.30 -11.56
C GLU A 158 10.93 -4.69 -10.95
N LEU A 159 9.71 -5.26 -10.85
CA LEU A 159 9.50 -6.61 -10.33
C LEU A 159 9.82 -7.70 -11.37
N GLY A 160 9.90 -7.36 -12.63
CA GLY A 160 10.21 -8.28 -13.73
C GLY A 160 9.43 -7.96 -15.00
N GLU A 161 9.98 -8.33 -16.16
CA GLU A 161 9.39 -8.01 -17.47
C GLU A 161 7.97 -8.57 -17.68
N LYS A 162 7.62 -9.65 -16.97
CA LYS A 162 6.33 -10.33 -17.10
C LYS A 162 5.47 -10.23 -15.84
N VAL A 163 5.86 -9.39 -14.89
CA VAL A 163 5.12 -9.19 -13.64
C VAL A 163 4.25 -7.95 -13.77
N PHE A 164 2.94 -8.16 -13.79
CA PHE A 164 1.94 -7.10 -13.90
C PHE A 164 0.87 -7.27 -12.82
N TYR A 165 0.33 -6.16 -12.38
CA TYR A 165 -0.91 -6.11 -11.61
C TYR A 165 -1.75 -4.97 -12.20
N GLY A 166 -2.63 -5.32 -13.12
CA GLY A 166 -3.44 -4.38 -13.89
C GLY A 166 -3.75 -4.92 -15.29
N GLY A 167 -4.69 -4.33 -15.95
CA GLY A 167 -5.15 -4.71 -17.30
C GLY A 167 -6.33 -5.67 -17.27
#